data_8e7948e6ed0bfbc59d6fac12ebcc3c6c
#
_entry.id   8e7948e6ed0bfbc59d6fac12ebcc3c6c
#
_cell.length_a   1.000
_cell.length_b   1.000
_cell.length_c   1.000
_cell.angle_alpha   90.00
_cell.angle_beta   90.00
_cell.angle_gamma   90.00
#
_symmetry.space_group_name_H-M   'P 1'
#
loop_
_entity.id
_entity.type
_entity.pdbx_description
1 polymer ?
#
loop_
_entity_poly.entity_id
_entity_poly.type
_entity_poly.pdbx_seq_one_letter_code
_entity_poly.pdbx_strand_id
1 'polypeptide(L)'
;NYDGLQNDLDKMDGVFLKRGQYTYPLDKESKWHFVPLAKVGDQVEAAAWLGQVDENFQPLKIMVPFEQKGVCTVKSIAKEGDYRIEDTIAVLTDSEGNDIQVNMIQKWPVKRAMTNYKEKPLPFKLLETGVRVIDTVNPIVEGGTGFIPGPFGTGKTVLQHAISKQAEADIVIIAACGERANEVVEIFTEFPELVDPHTGRKLMERTIIIANTSNMPV
;
A
#
# COMPACT_ATOMS: atom_id res chain seq x y z
N ASN A 1 -3.78 -6.04 4.60
CA ASN A 1 -5.01 -6.12 3.83
C ASN A 1 -6.15 -5.43 4.59
N TYR A 2 -6.90 -4.53 3.93
CA TYR A 2 -8.01 -3.77 4.51
C TYR A 2 -9.38 -4.29 4.07
N ASP A 3 -9.42 -5.45 3.44
CA ASP A 3 -10.66 -6.05 2.95
C ASP A 3 -11.63 -6.33 4.09
N GLY A 4 -12.88 -5.94 3.89
CA GLY A 4 -13.93 -6.26 4.83
C GLY A 4 -14.18 -5.29 5.98
N LEU A 5 -13.43 -4.17 6.08
CA LEU A 5 -13.67 -3.14 7.11
C LEU A 5 -15.13 -2.69 7.18
N GLN A 6 -15.77 -2.44 6.04
CA GLN A 6 -17.17 -2.04 5.97
C GLN A 6 -18.10 -3.17 6.38
N ASN A 7 -17.79 -4.41 6.02
CA ASN A 7 -18.55 -5.58 6.41
C ASN A 7 -18.52 -5.80 7.92
N ASP A 8 -17.39 -5.54 8.56
CA ASP A 8 -17.27 -5.67 10.02
C ASP A 8 -18.01 -4.53 10.74
N LEU A 9 -17.95 -3.31 10.23
CA LEU A 9 -18.74 -2.19 10.75
C LEU A 9 -20.25 -2.45 10.59
N ASP A 10 -20.69 -2.98 9.45
CA ASP A 10 -22.09 -3.35 9.21
C ASP A 10 -22.57 -4.43 10.18
N LYS A 11 -21.76 -5.44 10.46
CA LYS A 11 -22.07 -6.46 11.48
C LYS A 11 -22.20 -5.90 12.90
N MET A 12 -21.42 -4.84 13.21
CA MET A 12 -21.44 -4.22 14.54
C MET A 12 -22.63 -3.28 14.74
N ASP A 13 -22.91 -2.41 13.77
CA ASP A 13 -23.83 -1.29 13.91
C ASP A 13 -24.99 -1.31 12.88
N GLY A 14 -24.94 -2.19 11.88
CA GLY A 14 -25.89 -2.19 10.76
C GLY A 14 -25.62 -1.03 9.78
N VAL A 15 -26.66 -0.63 9.05
CA VAL A 15 -26.55 0.35 7.96
C VAL A 15 -26.11 1.75 8.43
N PHE A 16 -26.31 2.08 9.70
CA PHE A 16 -25.99 3.39 10.26
C PHE A 16 -24.83 3.30 11.25
N LEU A 17 -23.68 3.86 10.87
CA LEU A 17 -22.52 3.92 11.74
C LEU A 17 -22.78 4.78 12.98
N LYS A 18 -22.49 4.26 14.16
CA LYS A 18 -22.50 5.03 15.40
C LYS A 18 -21.16 5.74 15.58
N ARG A 19 -21.23 6.93 16.15
CA ARG A 19 -20.01 7.71 16.45
C ARG A 19 -19.12 6.96 17.44
N GLY A 20 -17.82 6.88 17.12
CA GLY A 20 -16.82 6.23 18.00
C GLY A 20 -16.66 4.73 17.80
N GLN A 21 -17.29 4.13 16.81
CA GLN A 21 -17.06 2.74 16.44
C GLN A 21 -15.85 2.60 15.52
N TYR A 22 -14.98 1.68 15.85
CA TYR A 22 -13.78 1.37 15.10
C TYR A 22 -13.61 -0.13 14.97
N THR A 23 -13.20 -0.61 13.82
CA THR A 23 -12.77 -2.00 13.62
C THR A 23 -11.26 -2.05 13.45
N TYR A 24 -10.68 -3.22 13.68
CA TYR A 24 -9.27 -3.43 13.42
C TYR A 24 -9.06 -3.68 11.93
N PRO A 25 -8.20 -2.90 11.25
CA PRO A 25 -8.10 -2.94 9.79
C PRO A 25 -7.40 -4.16 9.20
N LEU A 26 -6.79 -5.00 10.03
CA LEU A 26 -6.04 -6.18 9.60
C LEU A 26 -6.66 -7.43 10.19
N ASP A 27 -6.68 -8.51 9.42
CA ASP A 27 -7.10 -9.83 9.93
C ASP A 27 -6.02 -10.40 10.86
N LYS A 28 -6.38 -10.57 12.14
CA LYS A 28 -5.48 -11.09 13.18
C LYS A 28 -5.36 -12.60 13.18
N GLU A 29 -6.31 -13.30 12.58
CA GLU A 29 -6.35 -14.76 12.59
C GLU A 29 -5.61 -15.38 11.41
N SER A 30 -5.49 -14.66 10.30
CA SER A 30 -4.76 -15.13 9.12
C SER A 30 -3.29 -15.32 9.43
N LYS A 31 -2.74 -16.39 8.86
CA LYS A 31 -1.31 -16.70 8.93
C LYS A 31 -0.64 -16.34 7.60
N TRP A 32 0.55 -15.81 7.73
CA TRP A 32 1.37 -15.36 6.61
C TRP A 32 2.68 -16.13 6.61
N HIS A 33 3.07 -16.66 5.47
CA HIS A 33 4.33 -17.39 5.30
C HIS A 33 5.49 -16.40 5.29
N PHE A 34 6.18 -16.31 6.42
CA PHE A 34 7.34 -15.41 6.59
C PHE A 34 8.62 -16.06 6.13
N VAL A 35 9.35 -15.35 5.28
CA VAL A 35 10.69 -15.73 4.82
C VAL A 35 11.69 -14.70 5.35
N PRO A 36 12.66 -15.06 6.23
CA PRO A 36 13.63 -14.12 6.74
C PRO A 36 14.63 -13.69 5.65
N LEU A 37 14.99 -12.42 5.61
CA LEU A 37 16.02 -11.84 4.74
C LEU A 37 17.24 -11.39 5.52
N ALA A 38 17.03 -10.87 6.74
CA ALA A 38 18.11 -10.49 7.63
C ALA A 38 18.61 -11.69 8.46
N LYS A 39 19.78 -11.55 9.05
CA LYS A 39 20.42 -12.56 9.91
C LYS A 39 20.70 -11.98 11.29
N VAL A 40 20.81 -12.87 12.29
CA VAL A 40 21.26 -12.48 13.63
C VAL A 40 22.65 -11.85 13.56
N GLY A 41 22.81 -10.70 14.16
CA GLY A 41 24.04 -9.91 14.15
C GLY A 41 24.08 -8.82 13.08
N ASP A 42 23.15 -8.80 12.13
CA ASP A 42 23.08 -7.75 11.12
C ASP A 42 22.78 -6.39 11.79
N GLN A 43 23.44 -5.34 11.28
CA GLN A 43 23.14 -3.97 11.64
C GLN A 43 22.07 -3.42 10.68
N VAL A 44 20.98 -2.93 11.24
CA VAL A 44 19.80 -2.47 10.50
C VAL A 44 19.34 -1.10 10.98
N GLU A 45 18.85 -0.31 10.07
CA GLU A 45 18.24 1.00 10.34
C GLU A 45 16.74 0.95 10.03
N ALA A 46 16.02 2.01 10.37
CA ALA A 46 14.61 2.15 10.01
C ALA A 46 14.37 1.87 8.51
N ALA A 47 13.32 1.15 8.20
CA ALA A 47 12.96 0.67 6.87
C ALA A 47 13.88 -0.42 6.26
N ALA A 48 14.93 -0.87 6.96
CA ALA A 48 15.70 -2.04 6.51
C ALA A 48 14.83 -3.31 6.50
N TRP A 49 15.05 -4.17 5.53
CA TRP A 49 14.26 -5.39 5.34
C TRP A 49 14.68 -6.48 6.32
N LEU A 50 13.73 -6.95 7.12
CA LEU A 50 13.92 -8.08 8.03
C LEU A 50 13.50 -9.39 7.38
N GLY A 51 12.44 -9.37 6.59
CA GLY A 51 11.91 -10.53 5.90
C GLY A 51 10.86 -10.13 4.88
N GLN A 52 10.14 -11.12 4.37
CA GLN A 52 9.03 -10.91 3.44
C GLN A 52 7.92 -11.92 3.68
N VAL A 53 6.73 -11.56 3.25
CA VAL A 53 5.55 -12.40 3.09
C VAL A 53 4.98 -12.18 1.71
N ASP A 54 4.30 -13.17 1.15
CA ASP A 54 3.62 -13.01 -0.13
C ASP A 54 2.17 -12.57 0.13
N GLU A 55 1.79 -11.43 -0.41
CA GLU A 55 0.42 -10.95 -0.40
C GLU A 55 -0.07 -10.81 -1.85
N ASN A 56 -1.05 -11.65 -2.22
CA ASN A 56 -1.63 -11.65 -3.58
C ASN A 56 -0.56 -11.66 -4.69
N PHE A 57 0.44 -12.55 -4.58
CA PHE A 57 1.56 -12.70 -5.52
C PHE A 57 2.57 -11.53 -5.51
N GLN A 58 2.46 -10.60 -4.58
CA GLN A 58 3.43 -9.53 -4.38
C GLN A 58 4.23 -9.77 -3.10
N PRO A 59 5.56 -9.76 -3.16
CA PRO A 59 6.39 -9.90 -1.97
C PRO A 59 6.34 -8.62 -1.12
N LEU A 60 5.58 -8.65 -0.03
CA LEU A 60 5.53 -7.56 0.92
C LEU A 60 6.72 -7.65 1.89
N LYS A 61 7.54 -6.61 1.94
CA LYS A 61 8.68 -6.54 2.84
C LYS A 61 8.26 -6.18 4.26
N ILE A 62 8.68 -6.99 5.21
CA ILE A 62 8.56 -6.68 6.62
C ILE A 62 9.84 -5.96 7.05
N MET A 63 9.67 -4.76 7.58
CA MET A 63 10.75 -3.80 7.78
C MET A 63 10.93 -3.43 9.25
N VAL A 64 12.11 -2.95 9.57
CA VAL A 64 12.36 -2.24 10.83
C VAL A 64 11.40 -1.05 10.91
N PRO A 65 10.71 -0.82 12.05
CA PRO A 65 9.76 0.28 12.18
C PRO A 65 10.35 1.64 11.78
N PHE A 66 9.59 2.45 11.05
CA PHE A 66 10.05 3.76 10.56
C PHE A 66 10.33 4.77 11.68
N GLU A 67 9.78 4.55 12.87
CA GLU A 67 10.05 5.40 14.04
C GLU A 67 11.38 5.12 14.71
N GLN A 68 12.00 3.98 14.37
CA GLN A 68 13.29 3.60 14.96
C GLN A 68 14.38 4.60 14.56
N LYS A 69 15.14 5.04 15.56
CA LYS A 69 16.25 5.96 15.36
C LYS A 69 17.58 5.23 15.52
N GLY A 70 18.51 5.57 14.62
CA GLY A 70 19.86 5.01 14.65
C GLY A 70 19.94 3.55 14.22
N VAL A 71 21.12 2.99 14.37
CA VAL A 71 21.43 1.60 13.99
C VAL A 71 21.04 0.66 15.12
N CYS A 72 20.34 -0.41 14.77
CA CYS A 72 20.02 -1.52 15.66
C CYS A 72 20.74 -2.79 15.21
N THR A 73 20.96 -3.71 16.13
CA THR A 73 21.49 -5.04 15.83
C THR A 73 20.37 -6.08 15.92
N VAL A 74 20.27 -6.96 14.95
CA VAL A 74 19.29 -8.07 14.97
C VAL A 74 19.74 -9.08 16.04
N LYS A 75 19.04 -9.13 17.16
CA LYS A 75 19.28 -10.06 18.28
C LYS A 75 18.72 -11.45 17.99
N SER A 76 17.53 -11.51 17.43
CA SER A 76 16.88 -12.73 16.99
C SER A 76 15.93 -12.47 15.83
N ILE A 77 15.73 -13.48 14.99
CA ILE A 77 14.78 -13.43 13.89
C ILE A 77 14.08 -14.79 13.79
N ALA A 78 12.78 -14.76 13.48
CA ALA A 78 11.99 -15.96 13.29
C ALA A 78 12.51 -16.77 12.09
N LYS A 79 12.39 -18.09 12.20
CA LYS A 79 12.67 -18.98 11.06
C LYS A 79 11.56 -18.86 10.02
N GLU A 80 11.85 -19.34 8.82
CA GLU A 80 10.82 -19.50 7.80
C GLU A 80 9.64 -20.33 8.32
N GLY A 81 8.42 -19.83 8.13
CA GLY A 81 7.21 -20.47 8.64
C GLY A 81 6.00 -19.54 8.66
N ASP A 82 4.90 -20.06 9.16
CA ASP A 82 3.60 -19.38 9.17
C ASP A 82 3.36 -18.68 10.51
N TYR A 83 3.20 -17.37 10.45
CA TYR A 83 3.03 -16.50 11.62
C TYR A 83 1.79 -15.62 11.46
N ARG A 84 1.18 -15.25 12.59
CA ARG A 84 0.15 -14.23 12.64
C ARG A 84 0.79 -12.84 12.63
N ILE A 85 0.04 -11.84 12.25
CA ILE A 85 0.55 -10.47 12.15
C ILE A 85 1.06 -9.89 13.49
N GLU A 86 0.53 -10.35 14.63
CA GLU A 86 0.94 -9.92 15.97
C GLU A 86 2.11 -10.73 16.55
N ASP A 87 2.48 -11.85 15.93
CA ASP A 87 3.61 -12.65 16.39
C ASP A 87 4.92 -11.88 16.25
N THR A 88 5.80 -12.01 17.24
CA THR A 88 7.13 -11.40 17.19
C THR A 88 8.00 -12.14 16.19
N ILE A 89 8.37 -11.49 15.10
CA ILE A 89 9.21 -12.04 14.02
C ILE A 89 10.69 -11.69 14.17
N ALA A 90 11.02 -10.62 14.86
CA ALA A 90 12.38 -10.24 15.16
C ALA A 90 12.48 -9.49 16.50
N VAL A 91 13.64 -9.60 17.13
CA VAL A 91 14.03 -8.74 18.26
C VAL A 91 15.28 -7.99 17.85
N LEU A 92 15.24 -6.66 17.95
CA LEU A 92 16.34 -5.78 17.66
C LEU A 92 16.86 -5.20 18.96
N THR A 93 18.15 -4.95 19.05
CA THR A 93 18.77 -4.22 20.17
C THR A 93 19.23 -2.87 19.66
N ASP A 94 18.78 -1.79 20.28
CA ASP A 94 19.19 -0.43 19.94
C ASP A 94 20.61 -0.08 20.47
N SER A 95 21.10 1.11 20.19
CA SER A 95 22.40 1.60 20.65
C SER A 95 22.51 1.77 22.17
N GLU A 96 21.37 1.82 22.87
CA GLU A 96 21.29 1.96 24.33
C GLU A 96 21.18 0.58 25.02
N GLY A 97 21.08 -0.49 24.25
CA GLY A 97 20.96 -1.86 24.74
C GLY A 97 19.52 -2.30 25.04
N ASN A 98 18.51 -1.54 24.63
CA ASN A 98 17.12 -1.91 24.81
C ASN A 98 16.66 -2.86 23.71
N ASP A 99 15.83 -3.83 24.07
CA ASP A 99 15.24 -4.78 23.14
C ASP A 99 13.92 -4.26 22.57
N ILE A 100 13.81 -4.27 21.24
CA ILE A 100 12.64 -3.85 20.48
C ILE A 100 12.06 -5.06 19.79
N GLN A 101 10.83 -5.42 20.15
CA GLN A 101 10.10 -6.50 19.47
C GLN A 101 9.46 -5.98 18.18
N VAL A 102 9.68 -6.68 17.09
CA VAL A 102 9.11 -6.36 15.78
C VAL A 102 8.16 -7.46 15.36
N ASN A 103 6.97 -7.07 14.95
CA ASN A 103 5.95 -7.92 14.33
C ASN A 103 5.65 -7.44 12.90
N MET A 104 4.62 -8.00 12.25
CA MET A 104 4.26 -7.62 10.88
C MET A 104 3.37 -6.38 10.82
N ILE A 105 3.10 -5.71 11.96
CA ILE A 105 2.24 -4.53 12.03
C ILE A 105 3.08 -3.30 12.26
N GLN A 106 2.82 -2.25 11.49
CA GLN A 106 3.41 -0.94 11.70
C GLN A 106 2.31 0.12 11.70
N LYS A 107 2.30 0.98 12.73
CA LYS A 107 1.45 2.16 12.80
C LYS A 107 2.24 3.39 12.40
N TRP A 108 1.74 4.12 11.39
CA TRP A 108 2.39 5.32 10.91
C TRP A 108 1.39 6.48 10.83
N PRO A 109 1.67 7.65 11.41
CA PRO A 109 0.81 8.82 11.28
C PRO A 109 0.70 9.28 9.83
N VAL A 110 -0.52 9.35 9.29
CA VAL A 110 -0.78 9.68 7.88
C VAL A 110 -0.14 10.99 7.43
N LYS A 111 -0.09 11.99 8.33
CA LYS A 111 0.48 13.32 8.03
C LYS A 111 2.00 13.41 8.22
N ARG A 112 2.64 12.37 8.68
CA ARG A 112 4.09 12.36 8.88
C ARG A 112 4.78 11.85 7.63
N ALA A 113 5.57 12.71 6.99
CA ALA A 113 6.35 12.31 5.83
C ALA A 113 7.42 11.28 6.22
N MET A 114 7.64 10.29 5.36
CA MET A 114 8.76 9.37 5.50
C MET A 114 10.06 10.11 5.12
N THR A 115 11.07 9.96 5.95
CA THR A 115 12.40 10.61 5.75
C THR A 115 13.55 9.59 5.68
N ASN A 116 13.22 8.31 5.61
CA ASN A 116 14.16 7.18 5.70
C ASN A 116 14.79 6.82 4.35
N TYR A 117 14.94 7.81 3.46
CA TYR A 117 15.61 7.65 2.18
C TYR A 117 16.92 8.45 2.20
N LYS A 118 17.95 7.90 1.58
CA LYS A 118 19.27 8.55 1.51
C LYS A 118 19.27 9.79 0.64
N GLU A 119 18.57 9.72 -0.49
CA GLU A 119 18.44 10.82 -1.45
C GLU A 119 17.14 10.71 -2.24
N LYS A 120 16.71 11.83 -2.81
CA LYS A 120 15.66 11.90 -3.82
C LYS A 120 16.32 12.27 -5.15
N PRO A 121 16.64 11.30 -6.02
CA PRO A 121 17.16 11.63 -7.35
C PRO A 121 16.13 12.44 -8.14
N LEU A 122 16.61 13.31 -9.02
CA LEU A 122 15.72 13.97 -9.96
C LEU A 122 15.09 12.94 -10.90
N PRO A 123 13.79 13.02 -11.16
CA PRO A 123 13.12 12.11 -12.08
C PRO A 123 13.71 12.25 -13.49
N PHE A 124 14.12 11.16 -14.11
CA PHE A 124 14.71 11.16 -15.46
C PHE A 124 14.09 10.10 -16.37
N LYS A 125 13.39 9.10 -15.79
CA LYS A 125 12.74 8.04 -16.56
C LYS A 125 11.29 8.41 -16.81
N LEU A 126 10.83 8.26 -18.06
CA LEU A 126 9.44 8.48 -18.43
C LEU A 126 8.56 7.33 -17.89
N LEU A 127 7.40 7.69 -17.41
CA LEU A 127 6.34 6.74 -17.10
C LEU A 127 5.50 6.56 -18.38
N GLU A 128 5.53 5.38 -18.95
CA GLU A 128 4.67 5.04 -20.08
C GLU A 128 3.20 4.88 -19.58
N THR A 129 2.37 5.84 -19.97
CA THR A 129 0.95 5.84 -19.56
C THR A 129 0.07 5.08 -20.53
N GLY A 130 0.58 4.75 -21.73
CA GLY A 130 -0.19 4.17 -22.84
C GLY A 130 -1.15 5.15 -23.51
N VAL A 131 -1.19 6.41 -23.05
CA VAL A 131 -1.98 7.48 -23.66
C VAL A 131 -1.06 8.33 -24.53
N ARG A 132 -1.14 8.14 -25.85
CA ARG A 132 -0.21 8.74 -26.83
C ARG A 132 0.01 10.23 -26.65
N VAL A 133 -1.03 11.02 -26.40
CA VAL A 133 -0.94 12.48 -26.24
C VAL A 133 -0.15 12.82 -24.97
N ILE A 134 -0.31 12.07 -23.89
CA ILE A 134 0.46 12.29 -22.67
C ILE A 134 1.91 11.93 -22.93
N ASP A 135 2.19 10.72 -23.41
CA ASP A 135 3.55 10.21 -23.56
C ASP A 135 4.41 11.01 -24.52
N THR A 136 3.79 11.70 -25.51
CA THR A 136 4.53 12.48 -26.52
C THR A 136 4.54 13.99 -26.31
N VAL A 137 3.46 14.57 -25.78
CA VAL A 137 3.31 16.04 -25.72
C VAL A 137 3.45 16.57 -24.29
N ASN A 138 3.01 15.80 -23.30
CA ASN A 138 3.05 16.20 -21.91
C ASN A 138 3.45 15.01 -21.00
N PRO A 139 4.65 14.46 -21.20
CA PRO A 139 5.06 13.21 -20.56
C PRO A 139 5.11 13.32 -19.03
N ILE A 140 4.73 12.23 -18.38
CA ILE A 140 4.87 12.06 -16.94
C ILE A 140 6.16 11.27 -16.70
N VAL A 141 6.88 11.61 -15.64
CA VAL A 141 8.10 10.91 -15.24
C VAL A 141 7.85 10.04 -14.01
N GLU A 142 8.57 8.93 -13.87
CA GLU A 142 8.52 8.10 -12.67
C GLU A 142 8.89 8.94 -11.43
N GLY A 143 8.07 8.85 -10.38
CA GLY A 143 8.21 9.71 -9.19
C GLY A 143 7.72 11.14 -9.38
N GLY A 144 7.20 11.49 -10.54
CA GLY A 144 6.62 12.80 -10.83
C GLY A 144 5.18 12.93 -10.34
N THR A 145 4.65 14.15 -10.51
CA THR A 145 3.25 14.48 -10.18
C THR A 145 2.57 15.06 -11.40
N GLY A 146 1.41 14.53 -11.75
CA GLY A 146 0.54 15.05 -12.79
C GLY A 146 -0.70 15.72 -12.20
N PHE A 147 -1.23 16.73 -12.89
CA PHE A 147 -2.48 17.40 -12.53
C PHE A 147 -3.43 17.41 -13.73
N ILE A 148 -4.67 16.96 -13.53
CA ILE A 148 -5.69 16.89 -14.57
C ILE A 148 -6.83 17.85 -14.19
N PRO A 149 -6.73 19.15 -14.48
CA PRO A 149 -7.76 20.11 -14.18
C PRO A 149 -8.89 20.06 -15.21
N GLY A 150 -10.08 20.41 -14.80
CA GLY A 150 -11.19 20.57 -15.71
C GLY A 150 -12.54 20.62 -14.99
N PRO A 151 -13.54 21.29 -15.58
CA PRO A 151 -14.89 21.30 -15.05
C PRO A 151 -15.54 19.91 -15.16
N PHE A 152 -16.75 19.82 -14.67
CA PHE A 152 -17.54 18.60 -14.72
C PHE A 152 -17.79 18.13 -16.18
N GLY A 153 -17.70 16.82 -16.40
CA GLY A 153 -17.97 16.22 -17.71
C GLY A 153 -16.82 16.32 -18.73
N THR A 154 -15.64 16.79 -18.34
CA THR A 154 -14.48 16.92 -19.25
C THR A 154 -13.64 15.64 -19.42
N GLY A 155 -14.08 14.52 -18.82
CA GLY A 155 -13.39 13.23 -18.98
C GLY A 155 -12.19 13.02 -18.05
N LYS A 156 -12.06 13.78 -16.94
CA LYS A 156 -10.96 13.62 -15.98
C LYS A 156 -10.85 12.20 -15.46
N THR A 157 -11.94 11.65 -14.95
CA THR A 157 -12.00 10.30 -14.40
C THR A 157 -11.70 9.26 -15.47
N VAL A 158 -12.24 9.42 -16.68
CA VAL A 158 -11.95 8.54 -17.82
C VAL A 158 -10.47 8.50 -18.14
N LEU A 159 -9.80 9.66 -18.12
CA LEU A 159 -8.37 9.73 -18.37
C LEU A 159 -7.56 9.08 -17.23
N GLN A 160 -7.95 9.31 -15.96
CA GLN A 160 -7.33 8.64 -14.81
C GLN A 160 -7.45 7.12 -14.89
N HIS A 161 -8.64 6.62 -15.25
CA HIS A 161 -8.86 5.19 -15.43
C HIS A 161 -8.02 4.63 -16.59
N ALA A 162 -7.92 5.34 -17.72
CA ALA A 162 -7.11 4.92 -18.85
C ALA A 162 -5.63 4.80 -18.46
N ILE A 163 -5.09 5.78 -17.73
CA ILE A 163 -3.71 5.74 -17.21
C ILE A 163 -3.55 4.55 -16.25
N SER A 164 -4.46 4.37 -15.30
CA SER A 164 -4.41 3.29 -14.31
C SER A 164 -4.43 1.89 -14.95
N LYS A 165 -5.14 1.73 -16.07
CA LYS A 165 -5.22 0.46 -16.81
C LYS A 165 -3.94 0.14 -17.59
N GLN A 166 -3.23 1.14 -18.08
CA GLN A 166 -2.17 0.97 -19.08
C GLN A 166 -0.77 1.33 -18.57
N ALA A 167 -0.66 2.14 -17.52
CA ALA A 167 0.64 2.57 -17.00
C ALA A 167 1.51 1.39 -16.54
N GLU A 168 2.79 1.45 -16.89
CA GLU A 168 3.79 0.52 -16.41
C GLU A 168 4.09 0.80 -14.94
N ALA A 169 3.39 0.08 -14.06
CA ALA A 169 3.54 0.20 -12.60
C ALA A 169 3.32 -1.15 -11.93
N ASP A 170 4.06 -1.45 -10.87
CA ASP A 170 3.90 -2.69 -10.10
C ASP A 170 2.58 -2.71 -9.33
N ILE A 171 2.20 -1.58 -8.73
CA ILE A 171 0.98 -1.42 -7.95
C ILE A 171 0.28 -0.13 -8.35
N VAL A 172 -1.03 -0.20 -8.55
CA VAL A 172 -1.90 0.95 -8.80
C VAL A 172 -2.71 1.23 -7.53
N ILE A 173 -2.62 2.46 -7.02
CA ILE A 173 -3.41 2.89 -5.86
C ILE A 173 -4.40 3.96 -6.32
N ILE A 174 -5.69 3.68 -6.17
CA ILE A 174 -6.77 4.60 -6.50
C ILE A 174 -7.38 5.10 -5.19
N ALA A 175 -7.16 6.37 -4.88
CA ALA A 175 -7.77 7.02 -3.73
C ALA A 175 -8.93 7.93 -4.20
N ALA A 176 -10.14 7.39 -4.14
CA ALA A 176 -11.36 8.10 -4.51
C ALA A 176 -11.87 8.91 -3.30
N CYS A 177 -11.50 10.19 -3.25
CA CYS A 177 -11.85 11.10 -2.15
C CYS A 177 -13.01 12.02 -2.58
N GLY A 178 -14.23 11.72 -2.13
CA GLY A 178 -15.44 12.46 -2.49
C GLY A 178 -15.95 12.21 -3.90
N GLU A 179 -15.45 11.16 -4.56
CA GLU A 179 -15.92 10.73 -5.89
C GLU A 179 -17.37 10.25 -5.84
N ARG A 180 -18.02 10.20 -7.00
CA ARG A 180 -19.36 9.66 -7.12
C ARG A 180 -19.34 8.14 -6.95
N ALA A 181 -20.34 7.64 -6.25
CA ALA A 181 -20.47 6.19 -6.02
C ALA A 181 -20.48 5.37 -7.33
N ASN A 182 -21.16 5.85 -8.38
CA ASN A 182 -21.21 5.18 -9.69
C ASN A 182 -19.84 5.12 -10.37
N GLU A 183 -18.98 6.13 -10.26
CA GLU A 183 -17.63 6.11 -10.82
C GLU A 183 -16.74 5.08 -10.11
N VAL A 184 -16.90 4.95 -8.79
CA VAL A 184 -16.21 3.93 -8.00
C VAL A 184 -16.71 2.53 -8.32
N VAL A 185 -18.04 2.35 -8.47
CA VAL A 185 -18.64 1.07 -8.86
C VAL A 185 -18.15 0.63 -10.24
N GLU A 186 -17.95 1.56 -11.18
CA GLU A 186 -17.39 1.24 -12.50
C GLU A 186 -16.01 0.58 -12.38
N ILE A 187 -15.14 1.11 -11.52
CA ILE A 187 -13.82 0.49 -11.26
C ILE A 187 -13.98 -0.93 -10.70
N PHE A 188 -14.86 -1.12 -9.73
CA PHE A 188 -15.10 -2.44 -9.12
C PHE A 188 -15.70 -3.46 -10.09
N THR A 189 -16.41 -3.02 -11.10
CA THR A 189 -16.99 -3.91 -12.12
C THR A 189 -16.05 -4.18 -13.28
N GLU A 190 -15.27 -3.19 -13.73
CA GLU A 190 -14.38 -3.34 -14.88
C GLU A 190 -13.03 -3.97 -14.55
N PHE A 191 -12.35 -3.54 -13.49
CA PHE A 191 -10.99 -3.96 -13.19
C PHE A 191 -10.83 -5.47 -12.94
N PRO A 192 -11.79 -6.18 -12.32
CA PRO A 192 -11.71 -7.63 -12.20
C PRO A 192 -11.76 -8.39 -13.55
N GLU A 193 -12.37 -7.78 -14.57
CA GLU A 193 -12.49 -8.39 -15.90
C GLU A 193 -11.29 -8.07 -16.81
N LEU A 194 -10.59 -6.97 -16.53
CA LEU A 194 -9.45 -6.52 -17.32
C LEU A 194 -8.20 -7.33 -17.02
N VAL A 195 -7.44 -7.58 -18.09
CA VAL A 195 -6.13 -8.21 -18.02
C VAL A 195 -5.07 -7.12 -18.18
N ASP A 196 -4.10 -7.12 -17.28
CA ASP A 196 -2.94 -6.24 -17.36
C ASP A 196 -2.11 -6.61 -18.59
N PRO A 197 -1.88 -5.67 -19.51
CA PRO A 197 -1.15 -5.94 -20.75
C PRO A 197 0.33 -6.32 -20.52
N HIS A 198 0.91 -5.94 -19.40
CA HIS A 198 2.32 -6.18 -19.08
C HIS A 198 2.55 -7.55 -18.43
N THR A 199 1.66 -7.96 -17.54
CA THR A 199 1.82 -9.19 -16.74
C THR A 199 0.93 -10.34 -17.19
N GLY A 200 -0.11 -10.08 -17.96
CA GLY A 200 -1.13 -11.05 -18.35
C GLY A 200 -2.05 -11.50 -17.21
N ARG A 201 -1.94 -10.91 -16.02
CA ARG A 201 -2.77 -11.17 -14.84
C ARG A 201 -3.98 -10.24 -14.80
N LYS A 202 -4.92 -10.51 -13.91
CA LYS A 202 -6.04 -9.59 -13.67
C LYS A 202 -5.54 -8.25 -13.12
N LEU A 203 -6.04 -7.15 -13.68
CA LEU A 203 -5.63 -5.80 -13.27
C LEU A 203 -5.90 -5.56 -11.76
N MET A 204 -6.97 -6.14 -11.24
CA MET A 204 -7.34 -6.04 -9.84
C MET A 204 -6.31 -6.65 -8.88
N GLU A 205 -5.50 -7.61 -9.32
CA GLU A 205 -4.46 -8.22 -8.49
C GLU A 205 -3.35 -7.25 -8.09
N ARG A 206 -3.12 -6.20 -8.91
CA ARG A 206 -2.15 -5.13 -8.62
C ARG A 206 -2.80 -3.81 -8.21
N THR A 207 -4.13 -3.77 -7.99
CA THR A 207 -4.85 -2.53 -7.72
C THR A 207 -5.36 -2.48 -6.29
N ILE A 208 -5.09 -1.38 -5.60
CA ILE A 208 -5.61 -1.05 -4.28
C ILE A 208 -6.60 0.11 -4.43
N ILE A 209 -7.83 -0.07 -3.98
CA ILE A 209 -8.86 0.97 -4.05
C ILE A 209 -9.22 1.42 -2.64
N ILE A 210 -9.02 2.71 -2.37
CA ILE A 210 -9.43 3.37 -1.13
C ILE A 210 -10.54 4.36 -1.50
N ALA A 211 -11.77 4.05 -1.13
CA ALA A 211 -12.91 4.86 -1.54
C ALA A 211 -13.65 5.47 -0.35
N ASN A 212 -13.79 6.79 -0.38
CA ASN A 212 -14.78 7.54 0.38
C ASN A 212 -15.61 8.32 -0.64
N THR A 213 -16.80 7.83 -0.95
CA THR A 213 -17.68 8.45 -1.95
C THR A 213 -18.42 9.65 -1.36
N SER A 214 -18.94 10.53 -2.24
CA SER A 214 -19.61 11.77 -1.84
C SER A 214 -20.86 11.60 -0.95
N ASN A 215 -21.40 10.39 -0.91
CA ASN A 215 -22.55 10.02 -0.08
C ASN A 215 -22.18 9.25 1.20
N MET A 216 -20.90 9.02 1.45
CA MET A 216 -20.41 8.41 2.69
C MET A 216 -20.18 9.50 3.75
N PRO A 217 -20.32 9.19 5.05
CA PRO A 217 -19.95 10.09 6.12
C PRO A 217 -18.45 10.41 6.09
N VAL A 218 -18.10 11.63 6.48
CA VAL A 218 -16.73 12.12 6.58
C VAL A 218 -16.14 11.75 7.93
#